data_d331caf1ee78cc3eb5854ae89759b19a
#
_entry.id   d331caf1ee78cc3eb5854ae89759b19a
#
_cell.length_a   1.000
_cell.length_b   1.000
_cell.length_c   1.000
_cell.angle_alpha   90.00
_cell.angle_beta   90.00
_cell.angle_gamma   90.00
#
_symmetry.space_group_name_H-M   'P 1'
#
loop_
_entity.id
_entity.type
_entity.pdbx_description
1 polymer ?
#
loop_
_entity_poly.entity_id
_entity_poly.type
_entity_poly.pdbx_seq_one_letter_code
_entity_poly.pdbx_strand_id
1 'polypeptide(L)'
;CRESLVDGIKRATDVMMSGKVAVVAGFGDVGKGSAASLRQSGARVMVTETDPICALQAAMEGYEVVLMDEAIKHADIVVTATGNKDIVTADHMRMMKDRAILCNIGHFDNEIQVDALKNYKWDEIKPQVHEITLPSNKRIILLAEGRLVNLGCATGHPSFVMSASFTNQVIAQIEL
;
A
#
# COMPACT_ATOMS: atom_id res chain seq x y z
N CYS A 1 -0.87 -9.62 5.97
CA CYS A 1 -0.40 -8.37 5.34
C CYS A 1 0.79 -7.75 6.10
N ARG A 2 0.79 -7.82 7.44
CA ARG A 2 1.86 -7.21 8.26
C ARG A 2 3.28 -7.58 7.81
N GLU A 3 3.52 -8.84 7.49
CA GLU A 3 4.83 -9.34 7.04
C GLU A 3 4.97 -9.23 5.52
N SER A 4 3.93 -9.61 4.78
CA SER A 4 3.97 -9.75 3.33
C SER A 4 3.98 -8.41 2.57
N LEU A 5 3.52 -7.30 3.15
CA LEU A 5 3.60 -5.98 2.52
C LEU A 5 5.06 -5.56 2.30
N VAL A 6 5.84 -5.55 3.36
CA VAL A 6 7.25 -5.12 3.29
C VAL A 6 8.06 -6.08 2.44
N ASP A 7 7.78 -7.37 2.49
CA ASP A 7 8.37 -8.37 1.61
C ASP A 7 8.08 -8.05 0.13
N GLY A 8 6.83 -7.75 -0.21
CA GLY A 8 6.44 -7.36 -1.57
C GLY A 8 7.16 -6.11 -2.06
N ILE A 9 7.21 -5.05 -1.26
CA ILE A 9 7.90 -3.81 -1.63
C ILE A 9 9.41 -4.04 -1.81
N LYS A 10 10.06 -4.78 -0.90
CA LYS A 10 11.50 -5.06 -0.97
C LYS A 10 11.85 -5.90 -2.19
N ARG A 11 11.09 -6.95 -2.48
CA ARG A 11 11.30 -7.79 -3.67
C ARG A 11 11.08 -7.00 -4.96
N ALA A 12 10.09 -6.10 -4.97
CA ALA A 12 9.79 -5.28 -6.13
C ALA A 12 10.89 -4.25 -6.42
N THR A 13 11.39 -3.57 -5.40
CA THR A 13 12.16 -2.32 -5.59
C THR A 13 13.57 -2.35 -5.01
N ASP A 14 13.89 -3.30 -4.14
CA ASP A 14 15.16 -3.34 -3.39
C ASP A 14 15.44 -2.01 -2.62
N VAL A 15 14.37 -1.30 -2.25
CA VAL A 15 14.50 0.00 -1.58
C VAL A 15 14.89 -0.15 -0.10
N MET A 16 15.74 0.73 0.38
CA MET A 16 15.99 0.87 1.81
C MET A 16 14.79 1.54 2.46
N MET A 17 14.10 0.84 3.37
CA MET A 17 12.92 1.36 4.07
C MET A 17 13.26 2.42 5.11
N SER A 18 14.41 2.26 5.78
CA SER A 18 14.82 3.17 6.85
C SER A 18 14.93 4.61 6.34
N GLY A 19 14.32 5.53 7.10
CA GLY A 19 14.32 6.96 6.80
C GLY A 19 13.32 7.39 5.73
N LYS A 20 12.62 6.46 5.06
CA LYS A 20 11.57 6.79 4.11
C LYS A 20 10.32 7.29 4.84
N VAL A 21 9.57 8.18 4.19
CA VAL A 21 8.23 8.58 4.60
C VAL A 21 7.24 7.65 3.92
N ALA A 22 6.52 6.88 4.71
CA ALA A 22 5.49 5.97 4.21
C ALA A 22 4.10 6.46 4.64
N VAL A 23 3.18 6.51 3.70
CA VAL A 23 1.76 6.81 3.95
C VAL A 23 0.97 5.52 3.84
N VAL A 24 0.20 5.19 4.87
CA VAL A 24 -0.75 4.08 4.89
C VAL A 24 -2.16 4.65 4.90
N ALA A 25 -2.89 4.44 3.82
CA ALA A 25 -4.29 4.81 3.72
C ALA A 25 -5.16 3.69 4.28
N GLY A 26 -5.83 3.98 5.40
CA GLY A 26 -6.63 3.04 6.18
C GLY A 26 -5.90 2.49 7.41
N PHE A 27 -6.61 2.43 8.54
CA PHE A 27 -6.10 1.88 9.80
C PHE A 27 -7.00 0.79 10.39
N GLY A 28 -7.66 0.02 9.52
CA GLY A 28 -8.28 -1.26 9.84
C GLY A 28 -7.22 -2.34 10.09
N ASP A 29 -7.62 -3.60 10.13
CA ASP A 29 -6.69 -4.70 10.44
C ASP A 29 -5.50 -4.79 9.48
N VAL A 30 -5.74 -4.59 8.19
CA VAL A 30 -4.67 -4.57 7.17
C VAL A 30 -3.78 -3.35 7.35
N GLY A 31 -4.36 -2.16 7.53
CA GLY A 31 -3.62 -0.92 7.71
C GLY A 31 -2.75 -0.91 8.97
N LYS A 32 -3.29 -1.37 10.13
CA LYS A 32 -2.54 -1.52 11.39
C LYS A 32 -1.30 -2.38 11.22
N GLY A 33 -1.46 -3.55 10.63
CA GLY A 33 -0.35 -4.45 10.35
C GLY A 33 0.68 -3.84 9.41
N SER A 34 0.22 -3.18 8.36
CA SER A 34 1.06 -2.51 7.35
C SER A 34 1.87 -1.35 7.96
N ALA A 35 1.22 -0.48 8.72
CA ALA A 35 1.87 0.63 9.41
C ALA A 35 2.93 0.14 10.41
N ALA A 36 2.59 -0.89 11.19
CA ALA A 36 3.51 -1.48 12.16
C ALA A 36 4.77 -2.06 11.49
N SER A 37 4.62 -2.80 10.38
CA SER A 37 5.77 -3.41 9.70
C SER A 37 6.66 -2.40 9.00
N LEU A 38 6.08 -1.35 8.41
CA LEU A 38 6.84 -0.23 7.83
C LEU A 38 7.65 0.51 8.91
N ARG A 39 7.02 0.81 10.07
CA ARG A 39 7.70 1.44 11.20
C ARG A 39 8.82 0.57 11.76
N GLN A 40 8.59 -0.73 11.91
CA GLN A 40 9.61 -1.69 12.36
C GLN A 40 10.80 -1.77 11.37
N SER A 41 10.56 -1.53 10.10
CA SER A 41 11.61 -1.45 9.07
C SER A 41 12.33 -0.10 9.03
N GLY A 42 12.01 0.83 9.94
CA GLY A 42 12.67 2.13 10.08
C GLY A 42 12.05 3.25 9.26
N ALA A 43 10.89 3.05 8.64
CA ALA A 43 10.16 4.12 7.96
C ALA A 43 9.45 5.05 8.96
N ARG A 44 9.33 6.31 8.61
CA ARG A 44 8.43 7.26 9.28
C ARG A 44 7.03 7.11 8.66
N VAL A 45 6.07 6.69 9.46
CA VAL A 45 4.74 6.32 8.97
C VAL A 45 3.72 7.39 9.32
N MET A 46 3.02 7.88 8.30
CA MET A 46 1.80 8.67 8.41
C MET A 46 0.60 7.78 8.04
N VAL A 47 -0.53 8.04 8.67
CA VAL A 47 -1.78 7.32 8.46
C VAL A 47 -2.85 8.29 7.96
N THR A 48 -3.63 7.89 6.97
CA THR A 48 -4.86 8.59 6.59
C THR A 48 -6.05 7.69 6.91
N GLU A 49 -7.04 8.23 7.62
CA GLU A 49 -8.20 7.47 8.06
C GLU A 49 -9.43 8.36 8.18
N THR A 50 -10.59 7.85 7.77
CA THR A 50 -11.87 8.55 7.85
C THR A 50 -12.71 8.12 9.05
N ASP A 51 -12.54 6.90 9.54
CA ASP A 51 -13.19 6.43 10.77
C ASP A 51 -12.50 7.06 11.98
N PRO A 52 -13.24 7.82 12.81
CA PRO A 52 -12.65 8.54 13.94
C PRO A 52 -12.09 7.61 15.02
N ILE A 53 -12.63 6.39 15.17
CA ILE A 53 -12.13 5.41 16.13
C ILE A 53 -10.80 4.85 15.66
N CYS A 54 -10.71 4.44 14.39
CA CYS A 54 -9.46 3.97 13.80
C CYS A 54 -8.39 5.08 13.77
N ALA A 55 -8.79 6.32 13.45
CA ALA A 55 -7.89 7.47 13.50
C ALA A 55 -7.35 7.74 14.92
N LEU A 56 -8.21 7.66 15.94
CA LEU A 56 -7.79 7.79 17.33
C LEU A 56 -6.84 6.66 17.74
N GLN A 57 -7.12 5.42 17.34
CA GLN A 57 -6.22 4.29 17.59
C GLN A 57 -4.85 4.50 16.96
N ALA A 58 -4.78 5.00 15.73
CA ALA A 58 -3.53 5.33 15.06
C ALA A 58 -2.75 6.40 15.84
N ALA A 59 -3.41 7.47 16.27
CA ALA A 59 -2.80 8.52 17.08
C ALA A 59 -2.29 8.00 18.43
N MET A 60 -3.05 7.13 19.11
CA MET A 60 -2.64 6.50 20.37
C MET A 60 -1.43 5.57 20.21
N GLU A 61 -1.27 4.96 19.05
CA GLU A 61 -0.08 4.17 18.71
C GLU A 61 1.12 5.03 18.28
N GLY A 62 0.97 6.36 18.27
CA GLY A 62 2.04 7.31 17.95
C GLY A 62 2.28 7.51 16.46
N TYR A 63 1.28 7.25 15.62
CA TYR A 63 1.30 7.64 14.22
C TYR A 63 0.80 9.06 14.03
N GLU A 64 1.36 9.76 13.07
CA GLU A 64 0.84 11.02 12.60
C GLU A 64 -0.39 10.74 11.71
N VAL A 65 -1.56 11.24 12.11
CA VAL A 65 -2.81 11.08 11.34
C VAL A 65 -3.06 12.38 10.58
N VAL A 66 -3.11 12.28 9.26
CA VAL A 66 -3.16 13.44 8.35
C VAL A 66 -4.13 13.20 7.19
N LEU A 67 -4.49 14.26 6.49
CA LEU A 67 -5.25 14.14 5.24
C LEU A 67 -4.35 13.65 4.09
N MET A 68 -4.93 12.92 3.14
CA MET A 68 -4.19 12.41 1.99
C MET A 68 -3.54 13.52 1.17
N ASP A 69 -4.24 14.63 0.92
CA ASP A 69 -3.73 15.78 0.16
C ASP A 69 -2.44 16.39 0.74
N GLU A 70 -2.23 16.24 2.03
CA GLU A 70 -1.02 16.71 2.72
C GLU A 70 0.05 15.63 2.73
N ALA A 71 -0.32 14.42 3.13
CA ALA A 71 0.61 13.30 3.26
C ALA A 71 1.31 12.95 1.94
N ILE A 72 0.55 12.95 0.85
CA ILE A 72 1.00 12.48 -0.47
C ILE A 72 2.19 13.28 -1.02
N LYS A 73 2.30 14.56 -0.66
CA LYS A 73 3.39 15.45 -1.10
C LYS A 73 4.74 15.09 -0.50
N HIS A 74 4.72 14.44 0.64
CA HIS A 74 5.91 14.11 1.42
C HIS A 74 6.28 12.62 1.35
N ALA A 75 5.37 11.80 0.82
CA ALA A 75 5.51 10.36 0.77
C ALA A 75 6.59 9.89 -0.22
N ASP A 76 7.44 8.99 0.24
CA ASP A 76 8.32 8.18 -0.61
C ASP A 76 7.65 6.86 -0.98
N ILE A 77 6.77 6.36 -0.10
CA ILE A 77 6.00 5.12 -0.29
C ILE A 77 4.55 5.39 0.10
N VAL A 78 3.61 5.02 -0.77
CA VAL A 78 2.17 5.13 -0.53
C VAL A 78 1.55 3.74 -0.63
N VAL A 79 0.82 3.36 0.41
CA VAL A 79 0.16 2.06 0.53
C VAL A 79 -1.33 2.27 0.76
N THR A 80 -2.19 1.72 -0.09
CA THR A 80 -3.63 1.72 0.14
C THR A 80 -4.07 0.40 0.80
N ALA A 81 -4.91 0.51 1.83
CA ALA A 81 -5.36 -0.62 2.66
C ALA A 81 -6.78 -0.40 3.21
N THR A 82 -7.65 0.23 2.43
CA THR A 82 -8.98 0.67 2.90
C THR A 82 -10.11 -0.27 2.52
N GLY A 83 -9.95 -1.04 1.44
CA GLY A 83 -11.06 -1.79 0.83
C GLY A 83 -12.12 -0.89 0.19
N ASN A 84 -11.79 0.38 -0.12
CA ASN A 84 -12.70 1.34 -0.72
C ASN A 84 -12.15 1.82 -2.08
N LYS A 85 -12.96 2.54 -2.84
CA LYS A 85 -12.62 2.99 -4.19
C LYS A 85 -11.97 4.36 -4.20
N ASP A 86 -11.07 4.61 -5.18
CA ASP A 86 -10.52 5.92 -5.52
C ASP A 86 -9.83 6.64 -4.34
N ILE A 87 -9.09 5.89 -3.54
CA ILE A 87 -8.35 6.43 -2.38
C ILE A 87 -7.16 7.27 -2.84
N VAL A 88 -6.42 6.79 -3.85
CA VAL A 88 -5.39 7.57 -4.51
C VAL A 88 -5.88 7.95 -5.91
N THR A 89 -6.23 9.22 -6.07
CA THR A 89 -6.75 9.78 -7.32
C THR A 89 -5.64 10.22 -8.26
N ALA A 90 -6.01 10.58 -9.49
CA ALA A 90 -5.10 11.17 -10.47
C ALA A 90 -4.44 12.46 -9.93
N ASP A 91 -5.19 13.28 -9.18
CA ASP A 91 -4.66 14.52 -8.59
C ASP A 91 -3.64 14.22 -7.49
N HIS A 92 -3.91 13.22 -6.64
CA HIS A 92 -2.93 12.74 -5.67
C HIS A 92 -1.64 12.28 -6.35
N MET A 93 -1.73 11.48 -7.42
CA MET A 93 -0.56 11.00 -8.15
C MET A 93 0.27 12.14 -8.77
N ARG A 94 -0.37 13.22 -9.24
CA ARG A 94 0.35 14.42 -9.72
C ARG A 94 1.11 15.15 -8.60
N MET A 95 0.62 15.07 -7.36
CA MET A 95 1.26 15.68 -6.18
C MET A 95 2.39 14.85 -5.58
N MET A 96 2.49 13.55 -5.89
CA MET A 96 3.54 12.67 -5.38
C MET A 96 4.94 13.18 -5.72
N LYS A 97 5.93 12.77 -4.95
CA LYS A 97 7.35 12.97 -5.28
C LYS A 97 7.74 12.23 -6.56
N ASP A 98 8.76 12.73 -7.25
CA ASP A 98 9.38 11.96 -8.34
C ASP A 98 9.90 10.62 -7.81
N ARG A 99 9.55 9.53 -8.52
CA ARG A 99 9.89 8.14 -8.17
C ARG A 99 9.33 7.67 -6.82
N ALA A 100 8.28 8.28 -6.30
CA ALA A 100 7.57 7.73 -5.18
C ALA A 100 6.93 6.38 -5.56
N ILE A 101 6.95 5.44 -4.62
CA ILE A 101 6.42 4.10 -4.78
C ILE A 101 4.95 4.11 -4.38
N LEU A 102 4.09 3.59 -5.26
CA LEU A 102 2.66 3.47 -5.05
C LEU A 102 2.25 2.00 -5.14
N CYS A 103 1.60 1.49 -4.11
CA CYS A 103 1.13 0.11 -4.08
C CYS A 103 -0.17 -0.04 -3.27
N ASN A 104 -0.87 -1.13 -3.55
CA ASN A 104 -2.09 -1.52 -2.88
C ASN A 104 -1.89 -2.85 -2.14
N ILE A 105 -2.43 -2.95 -0.93
CA ILE A 105 -2.55 -4.20 -0.17
C ILE A 105 -3.99 -4.45 0.29
N GLY A 106 -4.91 -3.56 -0.04
CA GLY A 106 -6.33 -3.75 0.12
C GLY A 106 -6.87 -4.78 -0.88
N HIS A 107 -8.07 -5.28 -0.62
CA HIS A 107 -8.64 -6.38 -1.39
C HIS A 107 -8.93 -6.02 -2.85
N PHE A 108 -9.36 -4.78 -3.12
CA PHE A 108 -9.77 -4.34 -4.45
C PHE A 108 -8.65 -3.60 -5.17
N ASP A 109 -8.55 -3.79 -6.49
CA ASP A 109 -7.60 -3.13 -7.37
C ASP A 109 -8.00 -1.71 -7.79
N ASN A 110 -9.16 -1.25 -7.34
CA ASN A 110 -9.71 0.07 -7.63
C ASN A 110 -9.45 1.14 -6.54
N GLU A 111 -8.66 0.83 -5.53
CA GLU A 111 -8.24 1.81 -4.52
C GLU A 111 -7.35 2.90 -5.12
N ILE A 112 -6.58 2.56 -6.15
CA ILE A 112 -5.76 3.48 -6.94
C ILE A 112 -6.44 3.70 -8.28
N GLN A 113 -6.62 4.95 -8.71
CA GLN A 113 -7.18 5.28 -10.02
C GLN A 113 -6.19 4.98 -11.15
N VAL A 114 -5.84 3.70 -11.33
CA VAL A 114 -4.89 3.26 -12.37
C VAL A 114 -5.39 3.59 -13.78
N ASP A 115 -6.70 3.57 -13.99
CA ASP A 115 -7.31 3.92 -15.27
C ASP A 115 -6.94 5.33 -15.75
N ALA A 116 -6.71 6.27 -14.83
CA ALA A 116 -6.27 7.61 -15.16
C ALA A 116 -4.85 7.67 -15.73
N LEU A 117 -4.08 6.60 -15.56
CA LEU A 117 -2.70 6.49 -16.02
C LEU A 117 -2.56 5.81 -17.40
N LYS A 118 -3.64 5.26 -17.97
CA LYS A 118 -3.61 4.44 -19.19
C LYS A 118 -2.99 5.16 -20.42
N ASN A 119 -3.16 6.47 -20.50
CA ASN A 119 -2.65 7.27 -21.61
C ASN A 119 -1.24 7.82 -21.38
N TYR A 120 -0.60 7.48 -20.25
CA TYR A 120 0.76 7.92 -19.96
C TYR A 120 1.77 6.87 -20.43
N LYS A 121 3.04 7.25 -20.43
CA LYS A 121 4.11 6.31 -20.79
C LYS A 121 4.37 5.38 -19.61
N TRP A 122 4.28 4.08 -19.86
CA TRP A 122 4.59 2.99 -18.93
C TRP A 122 5.88 2.31 -19.36
N ASP A 123 6.86 2.30 -18.51
CA ASP A 123 8.11 1.56 -18.70
C ASP A 123 8.16 0.43 -17.68
N GLU A 124 8.08 -0.82 -18.13
CA GLU A 124 8.22 -2.00 -17.26
C GLU A 124 9.69 -2.18 -16.89
N ILE A 125 10.03 -1.91 -15.63
CA ILE A 125 11.40 -2.06 -15.11
C ILE A 125 11.73 -3.52 -14.89
N LYS A 126 10.78 -4.27 -14.36
CA LYS A 126 10.76 -5.72 -14.22
C LYS A 126 9.32 -6.19 -14.02
N PRO A 127 9.03 -7.49 -14.09
CA PRO A 127 7.67 -7.99 -13.93
C PRO A 127 6.98 -7.42 -12.70
N GLN A 128 5.78 -6.85 -12.89
CA GLN A 128 4.95 -6.20 -11.86
C GLN A 128 5.50 -4.89 -11.27
N VAL A 129 6.52 -4.30 -11.88
CA VAL A 129 7.08 -3.01 -11.46
C VAL A 129 7.13 -2.06 -12.67
N HIS A 130 6.32 -1.01 -12.64
CA HIS A 130 6.19 -0.05 -13.71
C HIS A 130 6.60 1.35 -13.26
N GLU A 131 7.48 1.99 -14.04
CA GLU A 131 7.71 3.44 -13.94
C GLU A 131 6.75 4.13 -14.90
N ILE A 132 5.92 5.04 -14.38
CA ILE A 132 4.93 5.77 -15.16
C ILE A 132 5.33 7.23 -15.22
N THR A 133 5.51 7.76 -16.42
CA THR A 133 5.87 9.16 -16.63
C THR A 133 4.62 10.01 -16.75
N LEU A 134 4.44 10.94 -15.81
CA LEU A 134 3.35 11.91 -15.81
C LEU A 134 3.61 13.06 -16.77
N PRO A 135 2.58 13.84 -17.17
CA PRO A 135 2.75 14.98 -18.07
C PRO A 135 3.77 16.04 -17.65
N SER A 136 4.03 16.14 -16.34
CA SER A 136 5.04 17.02 -15.75
C SER A 136 6.48 16.50 -15.85
N ASN A 137 6.73 15.41 -16.56
CA ASN A 137 7.98 14.63 -16.55
C ASN A 137 8.32 14.00 -15.18
N LYS A 138 7.46 14.14 -14.19
CA LYS A 138 7.57 13.43 -12.93
C LYS A 138 7.23 11.95 -13.15
N ARG A 139 7.92 11.05 -12.46
CA ARG A 139 7.71 9.61 -12.57
C ARG A 139 7.20 9.07 -11.24
N ILE A 140 6.34 8.07 -11.32
CA ILE A 140 5.90 7.28 -10.16
C ILE A 140 6.19 5.82 -10.42
N ILE A 141 6.46 5.06 -9.37
CA ILE A 141 6.69 3.61 -9.45
C ILE A 141 5.45 2.92 -8.94
N LEU A 142 4.69 2.30 -9.85
CA LEU A 142 3.48 1.55 -9.52
C LEU A 142 3.82 0.06 -9.41
N LEU A 143 3.46 -0.56 -8.29
CA LEU A 143 3.66 -1.99 -8.05
C LEU A 143 2.39 -2.78 -8.32
N ALA A 144 2.57 -3.98 -8.93
CA ALA A 144 1.52 -4.93 -9.24
C ALA A 144 0.32 -4.32 -10.01
N GLU A 145 0.55 -3.22 -10.75
CA GLU A 145 -0.50 -2.50 -11.49
C GLU A 145 -1.69 -2.08 -10.62
N GLY A 146 -1.47 -1.78 -9.34
CA GLY A 146 -2.51 -1.44 -8.36
C GLY A 146 -3.22 -2.64 -7.73
N ARG A 147 -2.89 -3.87 -8.14
CA ARG A 147 -3.36 -5.10 -7.48
C ARG A 147 -2.61 -5.34 -6.17
N LEU A 148 -2.98 -6.41 -5.43
CA LEU A 148 -2.33 -6.75 -4.16
C LEU A 148 -0.81 -6.95 -4.34
N VAL A 149 -0.03 -6.06 -3.76
CA VAL A 149 1.43 -6.04 -3.91
C VAL A 149 2.10 -7.29 -3.33
N ASN A 150 1.58 -7.84 -2.25
CA ASN A 150 2.11 -9.05 -1.62
C ASN A 150 1.94 -10.32 -2.47
N LEU A 151 0.93 -10.35 -3.33
CA LEU A 151 0.71 -11.45 -4.27
C LEU A 151 1.39 -11.20 -5.61
N GLY A 152 1.32 -9.97 -6.11
CA GLY A 152 1.91 -9.60 -7.41
C GLY A 152 3.43 -9.55 -7.37
N CYS A 153 4.02 -9.05 -6.31
CA CYS A 153 5.47 -8.84 -6.20
C CYS A 153 6.20 -9.83 -5.26
N ALA A 154 5.44 -10.66 -4.54
CA ALA A 154 5.99 -11.64 -3.59
C ALA A 154 5.13 -12.93 -3.58
N THR A 155 5.22 -13.68 -2.50
CA THR A 155 4.56 -14.99 -2.35
C THR A 155 3.29 -14.95 -1.49
N GLY A 156 2.85 -13.75 -1.09
CA GLY A 156 1.69 -13.57 -0.21
C GLY A 156 1.98 -13.95 1.24
N HIS A 157 0.96 -14.48 1.92
CA HIS A 157 1.11 -14.93 3.30
C HIS A 157 1.92 -16.21 3.40
N PRO A 158 2.69 -16.41 4.48
CA PRO A 158 3.36 -17.68 4.74
C PRO A 158 2.36 -18.85 4.78
N SER A 159 2.78 -20.02 4.28
CA SER A 159 1.95 -21.21 4.20
C SER A 159 1.38 -21.64 5.58
N PHE A 160 2.13 -21.42 6.64
CA PHE A 160 1.66 -21.69 8.00
C PHE A 160 0.42 -20.87 8.39
N VAL A 161 0.42 -19.58 8.06
CA VAL A 161 -0.74 -18.68 8.30
C VAL A 161 -1.94 -19.13 7.46
N MET A 162 -1.70 -19.47 6.19
CA MET A 162 -2.77 -19.91 5.30
C MET A 162 -3.32 -21.28 5.70
N SER A 163 -2.50 -22.17 6.23
CA SER A 163 -2.97 -23.44 6.80
C SER A 163 -4.00 -23.24 7.91
N ALA A 164 -3.74 -22.32 8.83
CA ALA A 164 -4.70 -21.99 9.89
C ALA A 164 -6.01 -21.41 9.32
N SER A 165 -5.91 -20.50 8.35
CA SER A 165 -7.08 -19.90 7.69
C SER A 165 -7.92 -20.93 6.94
N PHE A 166 -7.29 -21.81 6.16
CA PHE A 166 -7.99 -22.83 5.39
C PHE A 166 -8.64 -23.87 6.33
N THR A 167 -7.98 -24.24 7.42
CA THR A 167 -8.57 -25.12 8.43
C THR A 167 -9.85 -24.52 9.01
N ASN A 168 -9.82 -23.24 9.38
CA ASN A 168 -11.02 -22.56 9.89
C ASN A 168 -12.15 -22.51 8.84
N GLN A 169 -11.81 -22.28 7.57
CA GLN A 169 -12.80 -22.29 6.49
C GLN A 169 -13.46 -23.66 6.32
N VAL A 170 -12.67 -24.74 6.37
CA VAL A 170 -13.18 -26.11 6.27
C VAL A 170 -14.06 -26.44 7.46
N ILE A 171 -13.64 -26.13 8.70
CA ILE A 171 -14.45 -26.38 9.88
C ILE A 171 -15.77 -25.63 9.82
N ALA A 172 -15.76 -24.35 9.41
CA ALA A 172 -16.99 -23.58 9.27
C ALA A 172 -17.97 -24.18 8.25
N GLN A 173 -17.45 -24.79 7.17
CA GLN A 173 -18.30 -25.49 6.19
C GLN A 173 -18.87 -26.81 6.71
N ILE A 174 -18.18 -27.49 7.62
CA ILE A 174 -18.65 -28.72 8.23
C ILE A 174 -19.76 -28.45 9.26
N GLU A 175 -19.68 -27.29 9.95
CA GLU A 175 -20.68 -26.88 10.96
C GLU A 175 -21.98 -26.31 10.35
N LEU A 176 -22.02 -25.98 9.07
CA LEU A 176 -23.19 -25.53 8.33
C LEU A 176 -24.04 -26.69 7.82
#